data_49e20f58ed6f0db6f8fe3a0881622908
#
_entry.id   49e20f58ed6f0db6f8fe3a0881622908
#
_cell.length_a   1.000
_cell.length_b   1.000
_cell.length_c   1.000
_cell.angle_alpha   90.00
_cell.angle_beta   90.00
_cell.angle_gamma   90.00
#
_symmetry.space_group_name_H-M   'P 1'
#
loop_
_entity.id
_entity.type
_entity.pdbx_description
1 polymer ?
#
loop_
_entity_poly.entity_id
_entity_poly.type
_entity_poly.pdbx_seq_one_letter_code
_entity_poly.pdbx_strand_id
1 'polypeptide(L)'
;MSASPHSPNGLSYDPQVLLNSQPVIVTVIDPADHSVQFQNQTALGAFGDMTGGLCYQKIAGKTAPCEFCRMPEALARDGVVSEQVEMSNGRRLLVHWAKAPTKDGRLHVIETIVDLSKRKQDEQSVRQSQKMEALGRLAAGIAHDFNNLLMVVIGHAH
;
A
#
# COMPACT_ATOMS: atom_id res chain seq x y z
N MET A 1 14.75 -0.57 32.08
CA MET A 1 13.62 0.35 32.39
C MET A 1 13.07 0.80 31.05
N SER A 2 11.97 0.17 30.61
CA SER A 2 11.34 0.47 29.34
C SER A 2 10.46 1.71 29.52
N ALA A 3 10.81 2.81 28.87
CA ALA A 3 9.95 3.98 28.80
C ALA A 3 8.72 3.63 27.95
N SER A 4 7.56 3.52 28.58
CA SER A 4 6.29 3.51 27.88
C SER A 4 6.17 4.81 27.06
N PRO A 5 5.67 4.75 25.82
CA PRO A 5 5.45 5.96 25.04
C PRO A 5 4.41 6.82 25.77
N HIS A 6 4.88 7.84 26.46
CA HIS A 6 4.01 8.81 27.13
C HIS A 6 3.41 9.74 26.07
N SER A 7 2.09 9.66 25.91
CA SER A 7 1.34 10.78 25.35
C SER A 7 1.58 12.00 26.25
N PRO A 8 1.91 13.19 25.72
CA PRO A 8 2.14 14.40 26.50
C PRO A 8 0.95 14.81 27.37
N ASN A 9 -0.22 14.24 27.15
CA ASN A 9 -1.46 14.52 27.88
C ASN A 9 -1.91 13.39 28.83
N GLY A 10 -1.07 12.38 29.12
CA GLY A 10 -1.41 11.26 29.99
C GLY A 10 -2.48 10.31 29.43
N LEU A 11 -2.80 10.42 28.13
CA LEU A 11 -3.77 9.53 27.47
C LEU A 11 -3.14 8.14 27.26
N SER A 12 -3.87 7.11 27.67
CA SER A 12 -3.52 5.71 27.40
C SER A 12 -4.45 5.17 26.32
N TYR A 13 -3.86 4.63 25.26
CA TYR A 13 -4.62 3.98 24.18
C TYR A 13 -4.42 2.47 24.27
N ASP A 14 -5.47 1.72 23.96
CA ASP A 14 -5.36 0.28 23.73
C ASP A 14 -4.58 0.07 22.40
N PRO A 15 -3.39 -0.58 22.42
CA PRO A 15 -2.62 -0.82 21.21
C PRO A 15 -3.39 -1.62 20.15
N GLN A 16 -4.29 -2.50 20.56
CA GLN A 16 -5.09 -3.32 19.66
C GLN A 16 -6.10 -2.46 18.88
N VAL A 17 -6.73 -1.50 19.57
CA VAL A 17 -7.66 -0.55 18.94
C VAL A 17 -6.92 0.33 17.94
N LEU A 18 -5.71 0.81 18.29
CA LEU A 18 -4.90 1.62 17.40
C LEU A 18 -4.51 0.84 16.12
N LEU A 19 -4.06 -0.40 16.27
CA LEU A 19 -3.68 -1.23 15.13
C LEU A 19 -4.89 -1.61 14.25
N ASN A 20 -6.04 -1.87 14.85
CA ASN A 20 -7.26 -2.19 14.13
C ASN A 20 -7.88 -0.99 13.40
N SER A 21 -7.59 0.23 13.83
CA SER A 21 -8.04 1.45 13.13
C SER A 21 -7.19 1.82 11.92
N GLN A 22 -6.04 1.15 11.70
CA GLN A 22 -5.17 1.44 10.57
C GLN A 22 -5.73 0.87 9.26
N PRO A 23 -5.79 1.67 8.16
CA PRO A 23 -6.27 1.20 6.86
C PRO A 23 -5.22 0.40 6.08
N VAL A 24 -4.21 -0.11 6.76
CA VAL A 24 -3.12 -0.91 6.19
C VAL A 24 -3.08 -2.27 6.87
N ILE A 25 -2.58 -3.27 6.17
CA ILE A 25 -2.39 -4.61 6.71
C ILE A 25 -1.23 -4.56 7.71
N VAL A 26 -1.48 -5.04 8.92
CA VAL A 26 -0.47 -5.17 9.97
C VAL A 26 -0.49 -6.60 10.50
N THR A 27 0.66 -7.24 10.48
CA THR A 27 0.89 -8.57 11.07
C THR A 27 2.09 -8.55 12.00
N VAL A 28 2.09 -9.42 13.00
CA VAL A 28 3.27 -9.70 13.83
C VAL A 28 3.66 -11.15 13.59
N ILE A 29 4.91 -11.38 13.26
CA ILE A 29 5.42 -12.68 12.81
C ILE A 29 6.55 -13.09 13.75
N ASP A 30 6.53 -14.36 14.18
CA ASP A 30 7.68 -14.97 14.83
C ASP A 30 8.73 -15.33 13.77
N PRO A 31 9.93 -14.73 13.80
CA PRO A 31 10.95 -14.99 12.79
C PRO A 31 11.56 -16.38 12.87
N ALA A 32 11.38 -17.11 13.97
CA ALA A 32 11.96 -18.45 14.14
C ALA A 32 11.25 -19.50 13.28
N ASP A 33 9.94 -19.40 13.12
CA ASP A 33 9.12 -20.36 12.38
C ASP A 33 8.21 -19.70 11.32
N HIS A 34 8.24 -18.38 11.19
CA HIS A 34 7.40 -17.60 10.28
C HIS A 34 5.90 -17.63 10.61
N SER A 35 5.51 -18.04 11.82
CA SER A 35 4.12 -18.07 12.25
C SER A 35 3.58 -16.66 12.51
N VAL A 36 2.33 -16.41 12.12
CA VAL A 36 1.63 -15.16 12.40
C VAL A 36 1.11 -15.19 13.83
N GLN A 37 1.61 -14.28 14.66
CA GLN A 37 1.24 -14.15 16.08
C GLN A 37 0.10 -13.18 16.31
N PHE A 38 -0.05 -12.20 15.43
CA PHE A 38 -1.11 -11.19 15.46
C PHE A 38 -1.41 -10.70 14.05
N GLN A 39 -2.65 -10.32 13.83
CA GLN A 39 -3.11 -9.61 12.63
C GLN A 39 -4.17 -8.57 13.01
N ASN A 40 -4.18 -7.42 12.31
CA ASN A 40 -5.21 -6.42 12.51
C ASN A 40 -6.47 -6.73 11.67
N GLN A 41 -7.55 -5.97 11.88
CA GLN A 41 -8.82 -6.15 11.17
C GLN A 41 -8.68 -6.00 9.65
N THR A 42 -7.82 -5.11 9.18
CA THR A 42 -7.54 -4.94 7.74
C THR A 42 -6.89 -6.19 7.16
N ALA A 43 -5.95 -6.81 7.88
CA ALA A 43 -5.33 -8.08 7.48
C ALA A 43 -6.35 -9.23 7.48
N LEU A 44 -7.19 -9.32 8.51
CA LEU A 44 -8.26 -10.31 8.61
C LEU A 44 -9.22 -10.22 7.42
N GLY A 45 -9.62 -9.00 7.04
CA GLY A 45 -10.48 -8.76 5.88
C GLY A 45 -9.84 -9.14 4.54
N ALA A 46 -8.51 -8.97 4.41
CA ALA A 46 -7.78 -9.23 3.17
C ALA A 46 -7.42 -10.72 2.95
N PHE A 47 -7.09 -11.45 4.02
CA PHE A 47 -6.51 -12.80 3.94
C PHE A 47 -7.26 -13.84 4.78
N GLY A 48 -8.30 -13.46 5.53
CA GLY A 48 -8.92 -14.31 6.53
C GLY A 48 -8.05 -14.46 7.78
N ASP A 49 -8.39 -15.42 8.64
CA ASP A 49 -7.60 -15.69 9.85
C ASP A 49 -6.29 -16.40 9.49
N MET A 50 -5.18 -15.72 9.81
CA MET A 50 -3.82 -16.21 9.58
C MET A 50 -3.13 -16.63 10.86
N THR A 51 -3.73 -16.41 12.03
CA THR A 51 -3.09 -16.63 13.33
C THR A 51 -2.61 -18.08 13.47
N GLY A 52 -1.35 -18.26 13.87
CA GLY A 52 -0.68 -19.55 13.96
C GLY A 52 -0.27 -20.18 12.62
N GLY A 53 -0.69 -19.60 11.48
CA GLY A 53 -0.27 -20.05 10.15
C GLY A 53 1.03 -19.39 9.69
N LEU A 54 1.66 -19.96 8.66
CA LEU A 54 2.92 -19.45 8.11
C LEU A 54 2.65 -18.24 7.20
N CYS A 55 3.33 -17.11 7.43
CA CYS A 55 3.11 -15.86 6.72
C CYS A 55 3.23 -16.02 5.20
N TYR A 56 4.27 -16.71 4.72
CA TYR A 56 4.50 -16.92 3.29
C TYR A 56 3.42 -17.77 2.63
N GLN A 57 2.76 -18.67 3.37
CA GLN A 57 1.63 -19.45 2.86
C GLN A 57 0.35 -18.62 2.81
N LYS A 58 0.05 -17.94 3.89
CA LYS A 58 -1.22 -17.20 4.07
C LYS A 58 -1.28 -15.92 3.25
N ILE A 59 -0.17 -15.18 3.19
CA ILE A 59 -0.11 -13.86 2.52
C ILE A 59 0.32 -14.00 1.07
N ALA A 60 1.37 -14.77 0.79
CA ALA A 60 1.98 -14.87 -0.53
C ALA A 60 1.61 -16.13 -1.31
N GLY A 61 0.90 -17.09 -0.68
CA GLY A 61 0.52 -18.37 -1.32
C GLY A 61 1.72 -19.25 -1.68
N LYS A 62 2.85 -19.08 -1.00
CA LYS A 62 4.11 -19.80 -1.27
C LYS A 62 4.27 -21.00 -0.33
N THR A 63 5.07 -21.98 -0.76
CA THR A 63 5.41 -23.17 0.05
C THR A 63 6.70 -23.02 0.85
N ALA A 64 7.45 -21.92 0.62
CA ALA A 64 8.69 -21.58 1.28
C ALA A 64 8.75 -20.07 1.56
N PRO A 65 9.64 -19.60 2.45
CA PRO A 65 9.85 -18.18 2.71
C PRO A 65 10.07 -17.36 1.44
N CYS A 66 9.51 -16.15 1.41
CA CYS A 66 9.55 -15.28 0.23
C CYS A 66 11.00 -14.83 -0.07
N GLU A 67 11.42 -14.86 -1.33
CA GLU A 67 12.75 -14.40 -1.78
C GLU A 67 12.98 -12.91 -1.50
N PHE A 68 11.91 -12.12 -1.52
CA PHE A 68 11.93 -10.69 -1.23
C PHE A 68 11.82 -10.37 0.28
N CYS A 69 11.77 -11.37 1.16
CA CYS A 69 11.58 -11.16 2.59
C CYS A 69 12.79 -10.47 3.22
N ARG A 70 12.55 -9.33 3.88
CA ARG A 70 13.58 -8.56 4.56
C ARG A 70 13.54 -8.70 6.09
N MET A 71 12.82 -9.69 6.62
CA MET A 71 12.82 -9.94 8.07
C MET A 71 14.23 -10.14 8.65
N PRO A 72 15.16 -10.90 8.02
CA PRO A 72 16.51 -11.04 8.55
C PRO A 72 17.26 -9.71 8.67
N GLU A 73 17.07 -8.83 7.68
CA GLU A 73 17.66 -7.49 7.70
C GLU A 73 17.04 -6.60 8.79
N ALA A 74 15.71 -6.67 8.96
CA ALA A 74 14.99 -5.93 10.00
C ALA A 74 15.40 -6.36 11.42
N LEU A 75 15.75 -7.62 11.62
CA LEU A 75 16.26 -8.12 12.90
C LEU A 75 17.69 -7.66 13.18
N ALA A 76 18.51 -7.51 12.14
CA ALA A 76 19.93 -7.16 12.26
C ALA A 76 20.17 -5.67 12.55
N ARG A 77 19.20 -4.79 12.27
CA ARG A 77 19.37 -3.35 12.45
C ARG A 77 18.17 -2.71 13.13
N ASP A 78 18.35 -1.46 13.59
CA ASP A 78 17.25 -0.63 14.09
C ASP A 78 16.51 0.05 12.93
N GLY A 79 15.23 0.40 13.18
CA GLY A 79 14.39 1.10 12.23
C GLY A 79 13.56 0.17 11.34
N VAL A 80 13.08 0.73 10.24
CA VAL A 80 12.18 0.05 9.30
C VAL A 80 12.95 -0.33 8.04
N VAL A 81 12.79 -1.56 7.59
CA VAL A 81 13.25 -2.04 6.29
C VAL A 81 12.06 -2.09 5.36
N SER A 82 12.23 -1.68 4.12
CA SER A 82 11.12 -1.59 3.15
C SER A 82 11.53 -2.20 1.81
N GLU A 83 10.56 -2.86 1.16
CA GLU A 83 10.72 -3.40 -0.19
C GLU A 83 9.43 -3.19 -0.98
N GLN A 84 9.56 -2.86 -2.27
CA GLN A 84 8.43 -2.89 -3.18
C GLN A 84 8.41 -4.22 -3.91
N VAL A 85 7.27 -4.89 -3.84
CA VAL A 85 7.10 -6.24 -4.39
C VAL A 85 5.99 -6.21 -5.43
N GLU A 86 6.26 -6.82 -6.58
CA GLU A 86 5.24 -7.12 -7.57
C GLU A 86 4.83 -8.59 -7.44
N MET A 87 3.55 -8.79 -7.12
CA MET A 87 2.97 -10.13 -6.97
C MET A 87 2.63 -10.72 -8.34
N SER A 88 2.57 -12.04 -8.43
CA SER A 88 2.24 -12.77 -9.66
C SER A 88 0.88 -12.40 -10.28
N ASN A 89 -0.03 -11.84 -9.50
CA ASN A 89 -1.32 -11.32 -9.94
C ASN A 89 -1.27 -9.83 -10.37
N GLY A 90 -0.08 -9.25 -10.54
CA GLY A 90 0.13 -7.86 -10.95
C GLY A 90 -0.08 -6.81 -9.85
N ARG A 91 -0.41 -7.20 -8.63
CA ARG A 91 -0.50 -6.26 -7.50
C ARG A 91 0.89 -5.78 -7.10
N ARG A 92 1.00 -4.49 -6.84
CA ARG A 92 2.22 -3.86 -6.32
C ARG A 92 2.03 -3.53 -4.87
N LEU A 93 2.86 -4.10 -4.03
CA LEU A 93 2.82 -3.94 -2.59
C LEU A 93 4.08 -3.21 -2.12
N LEU A 94 3.92 -2.32 -1.16
CA LEU A 94 5.02 -1.80 -0.36
C LEU A 94 4.96 -2.51 0.99
N VAL A 95 5.99 -3.26 1.29
CA VAL A 95 6.09 -4.04 2.52
C VAL A 95 7.16 -3.42 3.41
N HIS A 96 6.82 -3.24 4.68
CA HIS A 96 7.74 -2.74 5.71
C HIS A 96 7.90 -3.79 6.78
N TRP A 97 9.12 -3.96 7.28
CA TRP A 97 9.45 -4.83 8.40
C TRP A 97 10.20 -4.04 9.46
N ALA A 98 9.83 -4.24 10.72
CA ALA A 98 10.51 -3.68 11.87
C ALA A 98 10.53 -4.71 12.98
N LYS A 99 11.65 -4.77 13.74
CA LYS A 99 11.72 -5.63 14.92
C LYS A 99 10.82 -5.12 16.04
N ALA A 100 10.17 -6.03 16.73
CA ALA A 100 9.28 -5.79 17.85
C ALA A 100 9.69 -6.67 19.04
N PRO A 101 10.35 -6.11 20.04
CA PRO A 101 10.70 -6.85 21.25
C PRO A 101 9.44 -7.19 22.04
N THR A 102 9.32 -8.43 22.45
CA THR A 102 8.26 -8.92 23.33
C THR A 102 8.64 -8.69 24.80
N LYS A 103 7.66 -8.77 25.70
CA LYS A 103 7.87 -8.58 27.13
C LYS A 103 8.82 -9.65 27.76
N ASP A 104 8.86 -10.84 27.17
CA ASP A 104 9.74 -11.95 27.58
C ASP A 104 11.12 -11.91 26.91
N GLY A 105 11.44 -10.82 26.18
CA GLY A 105 12.75 -10.59 25.59
C GLY A 105 12.97 -11.24 24.22
N ARG A 106 11.98 -11.96 23.67
CA ARG A 106 12.05 -12.44 22.28
C ARG A 106 11.89 -11.31 21.30
N LEU A 107 12.34 -11.51 20.07
CA LEU A 107 12.13 -10.58 18.97
C LEU A 107 11.09 -11.16 18.02
N HIS A 108 10.03 -10.44 17.80
CA HIS A 108 9.11 -10.63 16.66
C HIS A 108 9.37 -9.57 15.59
N VAL A 109 8.70 -9.72 14.45
CA VAL A 109 8.75 -8.73 13.38
C VAL A 109 7.34 -8.22 13.13
N ILE A 110 7.17 -6.90 13.17
CA ILE A 110 5.96 -6.26 12.65
C ILE A 110 6.14 -6.13 11.15
N GLU A 111 5.20 -6.67 10.39
CA GLU A 111 5.10 -6.48 8.96
C GLU A 111 3.90 -5.59 8.64
N THR A 112 4.12 -4.57 7.83
CA THR A 112 3.04 -3.70 7.34
C THR A 112 3.02 -3.75 5.82
N ILE A 113 1.83 -3.97 5.22
CA ILE A 113 1.66 -4.07 3.78
C ILE A 113 0.71 -2.98 3.31
N VAL A 114 1.17 -2.19 2.35
CA VAL A 114 0.40 -1.15 1.66
C VAL A 114 0.21 -1.58 0.20
N ASP A 115 -1.03 -1.66 -0.26
CA ASP A 115 -1.34 -1.92 -1.67
C ASP A 115 -1.25 -0.63 -2.49
N LEU A 116 -0.27 -0.59 -3.39
CA LEU A 116 -0.04 0.55 -4.29
C LEU A 116 -0.80 0.44 -5.62
N SER A 117 -1.49 -0.67 -5.88
CA SER A 117 -2.12 -0.93 -7.18
C SER A 117 -3.23 0.06 -7.47
N LYS A 118 -4.10 0.33 -6.49
CA LYS A 118 -5.23 1.27 -6.63
C LYS A 118 -4.75 2.70 -6.89
N ARG A 119 -3.75 3.14 -6.13
CA ARG A 119 -3.20 4.50 -6.27
C ARG A 119 -2.68 4.77 -7.69
N LYS A 120 -1.97 3.79 -8.28
CA LYS A 120 -1.46 3.92 -9.65
C LYS A 120 -2.58 3.95 -10.69
N GLN A 121 -3.64 3.17 -10.49
CA GLN A 121 -4.82 3.21 -11.37
C GLN A 121 -5.53 4.56 -11.29
N ASP A 122 -5.72 5.10 -10.09
CA ASP A 122 -6.34 6.41 -9.89
C ASP A 122 -5.51 7.52 -10.54
N GLU A 123 -4.18 7.53 -10.36
CA GLU A 123 -3.26 8.47 -10.99
C GLU A 123 -3.28 8.38 -12.53
N GLN A 124 -3.36 7.17 -13.09
CA GLN A 124 -3.47 6.96 -14.53
C GLN A 124 -4.82 7.44 -15.07
N SER A 125 -5.91 7.16 -14.37
CA SER A 125 -7.26 7.60 -14.74
C SER A 125 -7.37 9.13 -14.77
N VAL A 126 -6.84 9.81 -13.75
CA VAL A 126 -6.79 11.28 -13.70
C VAL A 126 -5.95 11.83 -14.86
N ARG A 127 -4.78 11.27 -15.14
CA ARG A 127 -3.92 11.70 -16.24
C ARG A 127 -4.60 11.52 -17.61
N GLN A 128 -5.32 10.42 -17.79
CA GLN A 128 -6.06 10.14 -19.02
C GLN A 128 -7.24 11.09 -19.20
N SER A 129 -7.98 11.40 -18.13
CA SER A 129 -9.06 12.38 -18.13
C SER A 129 -8.55 13.77 -18.50
N GLN A 130 -7.44 14.22 -17.92
CA GLN A 130 -6.81 15.51 -18.25
C GLN A 130 -6.38 15.57 -19.73
N LYS A 131 -5.83 14.47 -20.27
CA LYS A 131 -5.43 14.37 -21.68
C LYS A 131 -6.65 14.46 -22.61
N MET A 132 -7.75 13.80 -22.25
CA MET A 132 -9.00 13.86 -23.01
C MET A 132 -9.63 15.25 -22.98
N GLU A 133 -9.62 15.93 -21.84
CA GLU A 133 -10.10 17.30 -21.70
C GLU A 133 -9.28 18.30 -22.52
N ALA A 134 -7.94 18.16 -22.52
CA ALA A 134 -7.08 18.98 -23.36
C ALA A 134 -7.35 18.75 -24.86
N LEU A 135 -7.53 17.49 -25.27
CA LEU A 135 -7.86 17.13 -26.64
C LEU A 135 -9.26 17.69 -27.06
N GLY A 136 -10.24 17.63 -26.17
CA GLY A 136 -11.58 18.20 -26.38
C GLY A 136 -11.54 19.72 -26.61
N ARG A 137 -10.75 20.44 -25.79
CA ARG A 137 -10.56 21.90 -25.97
C ARG A 137 -9.89 22.23 -27.30
N LEU A 138 -8.88 21.48 -27.72
CA LEU A 138 -8.23 21.66 -29.02
C LEU A 138 -9.18 21.38 -30.19
N ALA A 139 -9.94 20.28 -30.11
CA ALA A 139 -10.92 19.93 -31.14
C ALA A 139 -12.00 21.00 -31.27
N ALA A 140 -12.51 21.56 -30.19
CA ALA A 140 -13.50 22.66 -30.20
C ALA A 140 -12.92 23.94 -30.82
N GLY A 141 -11.64 24.28 -30.52
CA GLY A 141 -10.93 25.40 -31.13
C GLY A 141 -10.75 25.23 -32.65
N ILE A 142 -10.33 24.05 -33.07
CA ILE A 142 -10.19 23.74 -34.52
C ILE A 142 -11.52 23.78 -35.23
N ALA A 143 -12.61 23.24 -34.67
CA ALA A 143 -13.93 23.27 -35.23
C ALA A 143 -14.48 24.73 -35.38
N HIS A 144 -14.21 25.57 -34.38
CA HIS A 144 -14.55 26.99 -34.43
C HIS A 144 -13.79 27.70 -35.55
N ASP A 145 -12.50 27.48 -35.67
CA ASP A 145 -11.67 28.11 -36.72
C ASP A 145 -12.03 27.63 -38.11
N PHE A 146 -12.37 26.34 -38.28
CA PHE A 146 -12.91 25.78 -39.52
C PHE A 146 -14.24 26.44 -39.92
N ASN A 147 -15.17 26.60 -38.98
CA ASN A 147 -16.43 27.25 -39.23
C ASN A 147 -16.26 28.73 -39.65
N ASN A 148 -15.32 29.44 -39.04
CA ASN A 148 -14.99 30.81 -39.41
C ASN A 148 -14.41 30.91 -40.83
N LEU A 149 -13.51 29.99 -41.21
CA LEU A 149 -12.99 29.91 -42.57
C LEU A 149 -14.07 29.60 -43.62
N LEU A 150 -14.97 28.66 -43.31
CA LEU A 150 -16.08 28.32 -44.16
C LEU A 150 -17.04 29.52 -44.38
N MET A 151 -17.34 30.29 -43.31
CA MET A 151 -18.16 31.50 -43.44
C MET A 151 -17.52 32.56 -44.35
N VAL A 152 -16.21 32.76 -44.28
CA VAL A 152 -15.46 33.67 -45.15
C VAL A 152 -15.55 33.22 -46.62
N VAL A 153 -15.33 31.92 -46.88
CA VAL A 153 -15.36 31.35 -48.23
C VAL A 153 -16.78 31.44 -48.85
N ILE A 154 -17.80 31.11 -48.09
CA ILE A 154 -19.20 31.18 -48.58
C ILE A 154 -19.66 32.63 -48.74
N GLY A 155 -19.22 33.55 -47.85
CA GLY A 155 -19.56 34.96 -47.93
C GLY A 155 -18.98 35.72 -49.13
N HIS A 156 -17.88 35.19 -49.73
CA HIS A 156 -17.25 35.75 -50.95
C HIS A 156 -17.81 35.12 -52.24
N ALA A 157 -18.65 34.12 -52.18
CA ALA A 157 -19.20 33.40 -53.32
C ALA A 157 -20.55 33.99 -53.80
N HIS A 158 -20.96 35.15 -53.29
CA HIS A 158 -22.11 35.95 -53.73
C HIS A 158 -21.63 37.32 -54.19
#